data_94812d0bc15f2b9c42aba968ae180b80
#
_entry.id   94812d0bc15f2b9c42aba968ae180b80
#
_cell.length_a   1.000
_cell.length_b   1.000
_cell.length_c   1.000
_cell.angle_alpha   90.00
_cell.angle_beta   90.00
_cell.angle_gamma   90.00
#
_symmetry.space_group_name_H-M   'P 1'
#
loop_
_entity.id
_entity.type
_entity.pdbx_description
1 polymer ?
#
loop_
_entity_poly.entity_id
_entity_poly.type
_entity_poly.pdbx_seq_one_letter_code
_entity_poly.pdbx_strand_id
1 'polypeptide(L)'
;NEKIDIKEEHRIFVWRGEPIMWVQRVAANDDTKNMTKAADDKLKFNYVLKQKSVPESWLSVFKEFYDKHTDLDIYTMDVMVDQDDKPWIVEMSSEPGVPFGVMGLYYKKLYEDYYGKPLSKEAEAKVDEYIDLDIKETIKSDPKRFSIEE
;
A
#
# COMPACT_ATOMS: atom_id res chain seq x y z
N ASN A 1 -3.02 1.13 -29.15
CA ASN A 1 -3.16 1.23 -27.69
C ASN A 1 -4.31 0.34 -27.25
N GLU A 2 -4.00 -0.86 -26.77
CA GLU A 2 -5.01 -1.70 -26.13
C GLU A 2 -5.49 -1.00 -24.85
N LYS A 3 -6.79 -0.79 -24.74
CA LYS A 3 -7.42 -0.29 -23.51
C LYS A 3 -7.53 -1.45 -22.53
N ILE A 4 -6.77 -1.36 -21.43
CA ILE A 4 -6.85 -2.34 -20.36
C ILE A 4 -8.11 -2.06 -19.55
N ASP A 5 -8.96 -3.06 -19.39
CA ASP A 5 -10.17 -2.98 -18.56
C ASP A 5 -9.81 -3.21 -17.10
N ILE A 6 -9.79 -2.15 -16.31
CA ILE A 6 -9.37 -2.15 -14.91
C ILE A 6 -10.56 -2.49 -14.00
N LYS A 7 -10.33 -3.43 -13.09
CA LYS A 7 -11.27 -3.91 -12.09
C LYS A 7 -11.05 -3.27 -10.72
N GLU A 8 -9.80 -3.14 -10.29
CA GLU A 8 -9.42 -2.63 -8.98
C GLU A 8 -8.18 -1.75 -9.04
N GLU A 9 -8.06 -0.86 -8.07
CA GLU A 9 -6.88 -0.03 -7.87
C GLU A 9 -6.36 -0.20 -6.43
N HIS A 10 -5.05 -0.34 -6.29
CA HIS A 10 -4.39 -0.56 -5.02
C HIS A 10 -3.17 0.34 -4.86
N ARG A 11 -2.87 0.72 -3.63
CA ARG A 11 -1.62 1.33 -3.23
C ARG A 11 -0.85 0.37 -2.35
N ILE A 12 0.34 0.01 -2.79
CA ILE A 12 1.21 -0.93 -2.10
C ILE A 12 2.41 -0.17 -1.53
N PHE A 13 2.63 -0.31 -0.24
CA PHE A 13 3.83 0.21 0.42
C PHE A 13 4.90 -0.86 0.38
N VAL A 14 6.10 -0.49 -0.07
CA VAL A 14 7.14 -1.44 -0.44
C VAL A 14 8.43 -1.13 0.30
N TRP A 15 9.09 -2.18 0.76
CA TRP A 15 10.45 -2.18 1.28
C TRP A 15 11.32 -3.03 0.38
N ARG A 16 12.26 -2.42 -0.38
CA ARG A 16 13.22 -3.14 -1.25
C ARG A 16 12.57 -4.25 -2.10
N GLY A 17 11.46 -3.93 -2.76
CA GLY A 17 10.72 -4.91 -3.57
C GLY A 17 9.78 -5.83 -2.79
N GLU A 18 9.75 -5.76 -1.46
CA GLU A 18 8.84 -6.52 -0.60
C GLU A 18 7.59 -5.68 -0.26
N PRO A 19 6.39 -6.10 -0.63
CA PRO A 19 5.16 -5.47 -0.18
C PRO A 19 5.01 -5.62 1.33
N ILE A 20 4.84 -4.52 2.06
CA ILE A 20 4.69 -4.52 3.52
C ILE A 20 3.33 -4.02 3.99
N MET A 21 2.62 -3.26 3.17
CA MET A 21 1.26 -2.84 3.46
C MET A 21 0.45 -2.71 2.18
N TRP A 22 -0.78 -3.17 2.23
CA TRP A 22 -1.71 -3.20 1.10
C TRP A 22 -2.96 -2.40 1.41
N VAL A 23 -3.20 -1.36 0.62
CA VAL A 23 -4.40 -0.52 0.72
C VAL A 23 -5.13 -0.55 -0.61
N GLN A 24 -6.41 -0.89 -0.59
CA GLN A 24 -7.28 -0.76 -1.76
C GLN A 24 -7.84 0.66 -1.84
N ARG A 25 -7.81 1.24 -3.02
CA ARG A 25 -8.48 2.51 -3.32
C ARG A 25 -9.81 2.20 -3.98
N VAL A 26 -10.88 2.70 -3.38
CA VAL A 26 -12.24 2.50 -3.89
C VAL A 26 -12.83 3.87 -4.15
N ALA A 27 -13.37 4.10 -5.36
CA ALA A 27 -14.04 5.36 -5.65
C ALA A 27 -15.27 5.53 -4.76
N ALA A 28 -15.43 6.72 -4.18
CA ALA A 28 -16.50 7.01 -3.23
C ALA A 28 -17.89 7.13 -3.87
N ASN A 29 -17.96 7.24 -5.21
CA ASN A 29 -19.20 7.39 -5.98
C ASN A 29 -19.37 6.22 -6.95
N ASP A 30 -20.63 5.85 -7.26
CA ASP A 30 -20.98 4.78 -8.19
C ASP A 30 -20.51 4.99 -9.64
N ASP A 31 -19.98 6.16 -9.97
CA ASP A 31 -19.35 6.48 -11.26
C ASP A 31 -17.97 5.82 -11.46
N THR A 32 -17.73 4.72 -10.80
CA THR A 32 -16.46 3.98 -10.72
C THR A 32 -15.94 3.42 -12.04
N LYS A 33 -16.69 3.54 -13.11
CA LYS A 33 -16.30 3.01 -14.43
C LYS A 33 -15.09 3.70 -15.08
N ASN A 34 -14.56 4.77 -14.48
CA ASN A 34 -13.43 5.52 -15.03
C ASN A 34 -12.41 5.87 -13.94
N MET A 35 -11.74 4.88 -13.36
CA MET A 35 -10.60 5.12 -12.45
C MET A 35 -9.46 5.91 -13.12
N THR A 36 -9.41 5.95 -14.45
CA THR A 36 -8.49 6.79 -15.23
C THR A 36 -8.78 8.28 -15.15
N LYS A 37 -9.91 8.69 -14.57
CA LYS A 37 -10.21 10.11 -14.26
C LYS A 37 -9.77 10.54 -12.86
N ALA A 38 -8.92 9.78 -12.19
CA ALA A 38 -8.33 10.15 -10.90
C ALA A 38 -7.53 11.46 -10.93
N ALA A 39 -7.26 12.02 -12.10
CA ALA A 39 -6.69 13.36 -12.26
C ALA A 39 -7.72 14.48 -12.09
N ASP A 40 -9.02 14.17 -11.96
CA ASP A 40 -10.03 15.18 -11.67
C ASP A 40 -10.18 15.31 -10.16
N ASP A 41 -9.84 16.47 -9.60
CA ASP A 41 -9.88 16.84 -8.17
C ASP A 41 -11.24 16.58 -7.49
N LYS A 42 -12.25 16.18 -8.24
CA LYS A 42 -13.59 15.86 -7.77
C LYS A 42 -13.77 14.40 -7.38
N LEU A 43 -12.87 13.50 -7.75
CA LEU A 43 -12.95 12.08 -7.36
C LEU A 43 -12.36 11.89 -5.97
N LYS A 44 -13.22 11.58 -5.01
CA LYS A 44 -12.80 11.17 -3.67
C LYS A 44 -12.65 9.66 -3.65
N PHE A 45 -11.53 9.19 -3.12
CA PHE A 45 -11.29 7.79 -2.87
C PHE A 45 -11.53 7.44 -1.41
N ASN A 46 -12.09 6.26 -1.20
CA ASN A 46 -12.05 5.58 0.07
C ASN A 46 -10.87 4.62 0.08
N TYR A 47 -10.23 4.47 1.23
CA TYR A 47 -9.05 3.64 1.42
C TYR A 47 -9.39 2.50 2.37
N VAL A 48 -9.16 1.27 1.93
CA VAL A 48 -9.44 0.07 2.69
C VAL A 48 -8.13 -0.65 2.97
N LEU A 49 -7.72 -0.68 4.24
CA LEU A 49 -6.55 -1.44 4.66
C LEU A 49 -6.84 -2.93 4.56
N LYS A 50 -6.04 -3.66 3.80
CA LYS A 50 -6.08 -5.11 3.71
C LYS A 50 -5.19 -5.69 4.81
N GLN A 51 -5.72 -6.60 5.61
CA GLN A 51 -4.96 -7.24 6.70
C GLN A 51 -4.28 -8.54 6.28
N LYS A 52 -4.47 -8.96 5.06
CA LYS A 52 -3.78 -10.12 4.47
C LYS A 52 -2.63 -9.66 3.56
N SER A 53 -1.73 -10.56 3.27
CA SER A 53 -0.65 -10.32 2.30
C SER A 53 -1.21 -10.16 0.89
N VAL A 54 -0.49 -9.42 0.03
CA VAL A 54 -0.81 -9.36 -1.40
C VAL A 54 -0.80 -10.77 -2.01
N PRO A 55 -1.54 -11.02 -3.09
CA PRO A 55 -1.50 -12.30 -3.78
C PRO A 55 -0.07 -12.71 -4.12
N GLU A 56 0.27 -13.97 -3.88
CA GLU A 56 1.62 -14.48 -4.14
C GLU A 56 2.06 -14.27 -5.59
N SER A 57 1.10 -14.38 -6.52
CA SER A 57 1.35 -14.14 -7.95
C SER A 57 1.83 -12.71 -8.27
N TRP A 58 1.67 -11.73 -7.36
CA TRP A 58 2.14 -10.36 -7.55
C TRP A 58 3.59 -10.15 -7.09
N LEU A 59 4.12 -11.01 -6.24
CA LEU A 59 5.43 -10.80 -5.59
C LEU A 59 6.56 -10.69 -6.60
N SER A 60 6.55 -11.48 -7.66
CA SER A 60 7.56 -11.43 -8.72
C SER A 60 7.58 -10.08 -9.43
N VAL A 61 6.43 -9.45 -9.62
CA VAL A 61 6.32 -8.13 -10.27
C VAL A 61 7.00 -7.06 -9.44
N PHE A 62 6.79 -7.05 -8.13
CA PHE A 62 7.43 -6.08 -7.22
C PHE A 62 8.94 -6.29 -7.14
N LYS A 63 9.38 -7.53 -7.04
CA LYS A 63 10.81 -7.86 -7.00
C LYS A 63 11.51 -7.48 -8.30
N GLU A 64 10.93 -7.82 -9.43
CA GLU A 64 11.48 -7.48 -10.75
C GLU A 64 11.56 -5.97 -10.96
N PHE A 65 10.54 -5.22 -10.52
CA PHE A 65 10.56 -3.77 -10.59
C PHE A 65 11.71 -3.19 -9.75
N TYR A 66 11.86 -3.65 -8.52
CA TYR A 66 12.94 -3.20 -7.65
C TYR A 66 14.31 -3.46 -8.27
N ASP A 67 14.54 -4.67 -8.74
CA ASP A 67 15.83 -5.09 -9.29
C ASP A 67 16.22 -4.30 -10.56
N LYS A 68 15.25 -3.86 -11.35
CA LYS A 68 15.48 -3.20 -12.65
C LYS A 68 15.37 -1.68 -12.67
N HIS A 69 14.58 -1.10 -11.79
CA HIS A 69 14.12 0.28 -11.95
C HIS A 69 14.40 1.21 -10.79
N THR A 70 14.81 0.71 -9.64
CA THR A 70 15.05 1.56 -8.48
C THR A 70 16.09 0.97 -7.52
N ASP A 71 16.77 1.85 -6.80
CA ASP A 71 17.62 1.55 -5.65
C ASP A 71 17.04 2.13 -4.34
N LEU A 72 15.80 2.62 -4.39
CA LEU A 72 15.11 3.17 -3.23
C LEU A 72 14.67 2.05 -2.29
N ASP A 73 14.93 2.22 -1.01
CA ASP A 73 14.49 1.28 0.03
C ASP A 73 13.00 1.37 0.32
N ILE A 74 12.46 2.59 0.33
CA ILE A 74 11.09 2.91 0.72
C ILE A 74 10.39 3.64 -0.42
N TYR A 75 9.26 3.09 -0.87
CA TYR A 75 8.43 3.70 -1.89
C TYR A 75 7.02 3.10 -1.89
N THR A 76 6.10 3.75 -2.56
CA THR A 76 4.79 3.19 -2.86
C THR A 76 4.65 2.89 -4.34
N MET A 77 3.80 1.93 -4.66
CA MET A 77 3.41 1.61 -6.02
C MET A 77 1.89 1.65 -6.13
N ASP A 78 1.39 2.39 -7.09
CA ASP A 78 0.00 2.32 -7.49
C ASP A 78 -0.14 1.19 -8.50
N VAL A 79 -1.00 0.23 -8.16
CA VAL A 79 -1.21 -1.00 -8.93
C VAL A 79 -2.67 -1.08 -9.35
N MET A 80 -2.89 -1.21 -10.64
CA MET A 80 -4.20 -1.51 -11.20
C MET A 80 -4.31 -2.99 -11.51
N VAL A 81 -5.46 -3.59 -11.23
CA VAL A 81 -5.74 -5.00 -11.48
C VAL A 81 -6.77 -5.10 -12.58
N ASP A 82 -6.48 -5.86 -13.62
CA ASP A 82 -7.40 -6.09 -14.73
C ASP A 82 -8.42 -7.21 -14.45
N GLN A 83 -9.27 -7.50 -15.42
CA GLN A 83 -10.31 -8.53 -15.30
C GLN A 83 -9.75 -9.94 -15.15
N ASP A 84 -8.50 -10.18 -15.54
CA ASP A 84 -7.81 -11.46 -15.41
C ASP A 84 -6.97 -11.57 -14.13
N ASP A 85 -7.21 -10.65 -13.15
CA ASP A 85 -6.46 -10.56 -11.89
C ASP A 85 -4.95 -10.27 -12.06
N LYS A 86 -4.56 -9.73 -13.22
CA LYS A 86 -3.17 -9.35 -13.49
C LYS A 86 -2.87 -7.96 -12.94
N PRO A 87 -1.79 -7.79 -12.16
CA PRO A 87 -1.37 -6.49 -11.65
C PRO A 87 -0.59 -5.71 -12.72
N TRP A 88 -0.88 -4.41 -12.80
CA TRP A 88 -0.18 -3.44 -13.64
C TRP A 88 0.34 -2.32 -12.77
N ILE A 89 1.66 -2.12 -12.75
CA ILE A 89 2.26 -0.99 -12.05
C ILE A 89 2.05 0.26 -12.88
N VAL A 90 1.40 1.26 -12.30
CA VAL A 90 1.03 2.49 -13.00
C VAL A 90 1.91 3.65 -12.58
N GLU A 91 2.21 3.74 -11.29
CA GLU A 91 2.99 4.84 -10.72
C GLU A 91 3.81 4.35 -9.54
N MET A 92 4.99 4.95 -9.36
CA MET A 92 5.81 4.81 -8.17
C MET A 92 6.00 6.18 -7.53
N SER A 93 5.90 6.27 -6.20
CA SER A 93 6.22 7.48 -5.45
C SER A 93 7.27 7.20 -4.38
N SER A 94 8.30 8.04 -4.35
CA SER A 94 9.31 8.04 -3.29
C SER A 94 8.87 8.80 -2.04
N GLU A 95 7.75 9.50 -2.11
CA GLU A 95 7.18 10.26 -1.00
C GLU A 95 5.80 9.70 -0.64
N PRO A 96 5.74 8.49 -0.04
CA PRO A 96 4.46 7.89 0.30
C PRO A 96 3.76 8.70 1.38
N GLY A 97 2.49 9.03 1.16
CA GLY A 97 1.60 9.47 2.23
C GLY A 97 1.54 8.37 3.32
N VAL A 98 1.41 8.74 4.58
CA VAL A 98 1.67 7.84 5.71
C VAL A 98 0.40 7.51 6.50
N PRO A 99 -0.53 6.70 5.97
CA PRO A 99 -1.69 6.23 6.75
C PRO A 99 -1.42 4.89 7.43
N PHE A 100 -2.30 4.51 8.36
CA PHE A 100 -2.45 3.16 8.90
C PHE A 100 -1.19 2.55 9.57
N GLY A 101 -0.37 3.38 10.20
CA GLY A 101 0.77 2.86 10.95
C GLY A 101 1.94 2.36 10.10
N VAL A 102 2.00 2.70 8.83
CA VAL A 102 3.07 2.24 7.92
C VAL A 102 4.46 2.62 8.40
N MET A 103 4.60 3.73 9.11
CA MET A 103 5.90 4.14 9.68
C MET A 103 6.44 3.12 10.67
N GLY A 104 5.59 2.49 11.45
CA GLY A 104 6.00 1.40 12.35
C GLY A 104 6.52 0.19 11.59
N LEU A 105 5.88 -0.16 10.48
CA LEU A 105 6.33 -1.25 9.61
C LEU A 105 7.70 -0.95 9.00
N TYR A 106 7.91 0.25 8.47
CA TYR A 106 9.21 0.68 7.94
C TYR A 106 10.28 0.76 9.03
N TYR A 107 9.91 1.22 10.23
CA TYR A 107 10.84 1.26 11.35
C TYR A 107 11.41 -0.12 11.69
N LYS A 108 10.58 -1.15 11.73
CA LYS A 108 11.03 -2.54 11.96
C LYS A 108 12.06 -2.97 10.91
N LYS A 109 11.81 -2.67 9.64
CA LYS A 109 12.71 -3.01 8.52
C LYS A 109 14.03 -2.24 8.61
N LEU A 110 13.98 -0.94 8.86
CA LEU A 110 15.17 -0.09 9.02
C LEU A 110 16.02 -0.51 10.20
N TYR A 111 15.40 -0.84 11.32
CA TYR A 111 16.11 -1.30 12.51
C TYR A 111 16.86 -2.61 12.22
N GLU A 112 16.19 -3.60 11.66
CA GLU A 112 16.80 -4.89 11.32
C GLU A 112 17.94 -4.72 10.31
N ASP A 113 17.77 -3.86 9.31
CA ASP A 113 18.81 -3.56 8.32
C ASP A 113 20.04 -2.91 8.98
N TYR A 114 19.83 -1.93 9.84
CA TYR A 114 20.91 -1.18 10.47
C TYR A 114 21.69 -1.99 11.51
N TYR A 115 20.99 -2.75 12.37
CA TYR A 115 21.60 -3.51 13.46
C TYR A 115 21.90 -4.97 13.13
N GLY A 116 21.43 -5.49 11.99
CA GLY A 116 21.63 -6.88 11.57
C GLY A 116 20.86 -7.90 12.42
N LYS A 117 19.87 -7.45 13.20
CA LYS A 117 19.02 -8.28 14.06
C LYS A 117 17.63 -7.67 14.22
N PRO A 118 16.59 -8.49 14.45
CA PRO A 118 15.25 -7.97 14.70
C PRO A 118 15.19 -7.20 16.02
N LEU A 119 14.14 -6.39 16.18
CA LEU A 119 13.80 -5.78 17.46
C LEU A 119 13.66 -6.83 18.55
N SER A 120 13.99 -6.47 19.80
CA SER A 120 13.63 -7.28 20.96
C SER A 120 12.10 -7.45 21.03
N LYS A 121 11.63 -8.52 21.67
CA LYS A 121 10.18 -8.76 21.84
C LYS A 121 9.47 -7.59 22.53
N GLU A 122 10.10 -6.98 23.52
CA GLU A 122 9.56 -5.81 24.21
C GLU A 122 9.46 -4.60 23.29
N ALA A 123 10.49 -4.30 22.51
CA ALA A 123 10.49 -3.19 21.55
C ALA A 123 9.49 -3.43 20.41
N GLU A 124 9.41 -4.66 19.90
CA GLU A 124 8.43 -5.04 18.89
C GLU A 124 7.00 -4.84 19.36
N ALA A 125 6.69 -5.22 20.60
CA ALA A 125 5.37 -5.01 21.19
C ALA A 125 4.99 -3.54 21.25
N LYS A 126 5.93 -2.64 21.55
CA LYS A 126 5.70 -1.19 21.55
C LYS A 126 5.46 -0.64 20.15
N VAL A 127 6.18 -1.13 19.16
CA VAL A 127 5.96 -0.75 17.76
C VAL A 127 4.61 -1.24 17.26
N ASP A 128 4.21 -2.47 17.60
CA ASP A 128 2.91 -3.03 17.25
C ASP A 128 1.77 -2.24 17.89
N GLU A 129 1.93 -1.81 19.15
CA GLU A 129 0.96 -0.93 19.82
C GLU A 129 0.84 0.42 19.10
N TYR A 130 1.95 1.00 18.69
CA TYR A 130 1.96 2.23 17.88
C TYR A 130 1.22 2.04 16.55
N ILE A 131 1.48 0.94 15.84
CA ILE A 131 0.80 0.63 14.57
C ILE A 131 -0.71 0.51 14.77
N ASP A 132 -1.15 -0.23 15.79
CA ASP A 132 -2.57 -0.40 16.10
C ASP A 132 -3.24 0.91 16.46
N LEU A 133 -2.57 1.75 17.25
CA LEU A 133 -3.07 3.06 17.63
C LEU A 133 -3.20 3.98 16.40
N ASP A 134 -2.20 4.03 15.54
CA ASP A 134 -2.21 4.86 14.34
C ASP A 134 -3.28 4.42 13.34
N ILE A 135 -3.51 3.12 13.20
CA ILE A 135 -4.62 2.59 12.40
C ILE A 135 -5.97 3.11 12.95
N LYS A 136 -6.18 3.02 14.25
CA LYS A 136 -7.40 3.50 14.90
C LYS A 136 -7.59 5.00 14.73
N GLU A 137 -6.54 5.79 14.92
CA GLU A 137 -6.56 7.23 14.74
C GLU A 137 -6.80 7.64 13.28
N THR A 138 -6.24 6.92 12.33
CA THR A 138 -6.48 7.14 10.89
C THR A 138 -7.97 6.95 10.56
N ILE A 139 -8.57 5.86 11.02
CA ILE A 139 -10.00 5.58 10.79
C ILE A 139 -10.88 6.63 11.48
N LYS A 140 -10.55 6.98 12.73
CA LYS A 140 -11.29 7.97 13.52
C LYS A 140 -11.26 9.37 12.87
N SER A 141 -10.15 9.72 12.20
CA SER A 141 -10.01 11.02 11.54
C SER A 141 -11.03 11.24 10.43
N ASP A 142 -11.36 10.19 9.68
CA ASP A 142 -12.41 10.19 8.66
C ASP A 142 -12.96 8.77 8.43
N PRO A 143 -13.96 8.34 9.24
CA PRO A 143 -14.49 6.98 9.17
C PRO A 143 -15.23 6.65 7.86
N LYS A 144 -15.58 7.66 7.08
CA LYS A 144 -16.18 7.45 5.75
C LYS A 144 -15.14 7.15 4.70
N ARG A 145 -13.91 7.65 4.90
CA ARG A 145 -12.82 7.53 3.96
C ARG A 145 -11.88 6.38 4.24
N PHE A 146 -11.66 6.07 5.52
CA PHE A 146 -10.70 5.05 5.95
C PHE A 146 -11.39 3.90 6.66
N SER A 147 -11.10 2.67 6.26
CA SER A 147 -11.64 1.46 6.86
C SER A 147 -10.64 0.29 6.78
N ILE A 148 -10.95 -0.78 7.49
CA ILE A 148 -10.19 -2.03 7.47
C ILE A 148 -11.09 -3.10 6.86
N GLU A 149 -10.53 -3.92 5.97
CA GLU A 149 -11.13 -5.16 5.55
C GLU A 149 -10.78 -6.26 6.57
N GLU A 150 -11.80 -6.79 7.19
CA GLU A 150 -11.66 -7.95 8.07
C GLU A 150 -11.53 -9.28 7.30
#